data_c68bd53088926686b2b954bbf23838eb
#
_entry.id   c68bd53088926686b2b954bbf23838eb
#
_cell.length_a   1.000
_cell.length_b   1.000
_cell.length_c   1.000
_cell.angle_alpha   90.00
_cell.angle_beta   90.00
_cell.angle_gamma   90.00
#
_symmetry.space_group_name_H-M   'P 1'
#
loop_
_entity.id
_entity.type
_entity.pdbx_description
1 polymer ?
#
loop_
_entity_poly.entity_id
_entity_poly.type
_entity_poly.pdbx_seq_one_letter_code
_entity_poly.pdbx_strand_id
1 'polypeptide(L)'
;PAKILQKRDQLTDEEYEIMKTHTTIGAKMCRNDLQLRKYIAGPLYHHEALDGSGYPEGLKGKDIPLEGKIIRVADTYDAIVSKRQYKSHVDITDTIKILIDDEKHGKISKPILKALIKVVIDDTAYEISCTYEYIKYLKDEIKRLELVEKYYNKCHRAKFKQNRESYSEGVRVLLRTGETMDNCVTVLSEYRDALVLRKDLLNRLFKELHQLKRLRMF
;
A
#
# COMPACT_ATOMS: atom_id res chain seq x y z
N PRO A 1 9.57 -19.03 18.93
CA PRO A 1 8.64 -20.15 18.82
C PRO A 1 7.34 -19.69 18.17
N ALA A 2 6.74 -20.51 17.29
CA ALA A 2 5.51 -20.16 16.57
C ALA A 2 4.34 -19.75 17.49
N LYS A 3 4.26 -20.35 18.67
CA LYS A 3 3.24 -20.04 19.68
C LYS A 3 3.28 -18.56 20.14
N ILE A 4 4.47 -17.98 20.29
CA ILE A 4 4.63 -16.56 20.69
C ILE A 4 4.23 -15.64 19.55
N LEU A 5 4.65 -15.94 18.31
CA LEU A 5 4.32 -15.15 17.13
C LEU A 5 2.82 -15.15 16.78
N GLN A 6 2.12 -16.25 17.10
CA GLN A 6 0.69 -16.42 16.80
C GLN A 6 -0.23 -16.01 17.96
N LYS A 7 0.33 -15.58 19.10
CA LYS A 7 -0.45 -15.17 20.25
C LYS A 7 -1.27 -13.93 19.95
N ARG A 8 -2.55 -13.96 20.28
CA ARG A 8 -3.47 -12.84 20.07
C ARG A 8 -3.50 -11.86 21.23
N ASP A 9 -3.15 -12.33 22.43
CA ASP A 9 -3.08 -11.54 23.66
C ASP A 9 -1.69 -10.92 23.84
N GLN A 10 -1.56 -10.00 24.80
CA GLN A 10 -0.27 -9.45 25.18
C GLN A 10 0.70 -10.55 25.60
N LEU A 11 1.98 -10.38 25.22
CA LEU A 11 3.04 -11.27 25.67
C LEU A 11 3.28 -11.08 27.16
N THR A 12 3.59 -12.17 27.89
CA THR A 12 4.16 -12.05 29.24
C THR A 12 5.59 -11.52 29.17
N ASP A 13 6.14 -11.11 30.30
CA ASP A 13 7.53 -10.62 30.34
C ASP A 13 8.52 -11.69 29.85
N GLU A 14 8.32 -12.96 30.21
CA GLU A 14 9.16 -14.07 29.78
C GLU A 14 9.03 -14.31 28.26
N GLU A 15 7.80 -14.24 27.72
CA GLU A 15 7.56 -14.37 26.28
C GLU A 15 8.18 -13.20 25.52
N TYR A 16 8.14 -12.00 26.10
CA TYR A 16 8.75 -10.82 25.50
C TYR A 16 10.29 -10.93 25.49
N GLU A 17 10.92 -11.43 26.56
CA GLU A 17 12.36 -11.72 26.56
C GLU A 17 12.74 -12.74 25.49
N ILE A 18 11.94 -13.80 25.30
CA ILE A 18 12.13 -14.75 24.21
C ILE A 18 11.96 -14.05 22.84
N MET A 19 10.98 -13.15 22.69
CA MET A 19 10.79 -12.39 21.46
C MET A 19 12.02 -11.56 21.11
N LYS A 20 12.63 -10.88 22.08
CA LYS A 20 13.84 -10.06 21.86
C LYS A 20 15.01 -10.85 21.28
N THR A 21 15.09 -12.16 21.55
CA THR A 21 16.21 -12.99 21.04
C THR A 21 16.27 -13.08 19.51
N HIS A 22 15.21 -12.71 18.78
CA HIS A 22 15.24 -12.74 17.31
C HIS A 22 16.33 -11.82 16.73
N THR A 23 16.66 -10.72 17.41
CA THR A 23 17.71 -9.80 16.98
C THR A 23 19.09 -10.47 17.00
N THR A 24 19.42 -11.13 18.11
CA THR A 24 20.71 -11.84 18.28
C THR A 24 20.79 -13.11 17.43
N ILE A 25 19.67 -13.83 17.27
CA ILE A 25 19.58 -14.99 16.37
C ILE A 25 19.78 -14.56 14.92
N GLY A 26 19.10 -13.51 14.46
CA GLY A 26 19.25 -12.95 13.12
C GLY A 26 20.69 -12.49 12.85
N ALA A 27 21.31 -11.80 13.80
CA ALA A 27 22.71 -11.42 13.72
C ALA A 27 23.66 -12.63 13.64
N LYS A 28 23.38 -13.70 14.38
CA LYS A 28 24.15 -14.96 14.33
C LYS A 28 24.02 -15.63 12.95
N MET A 29 22.83 -15.64 12.37
CA MET A 29 22.60 -16.16 11.01
C MET A 29 23.43 -15.37 9.99
N CYS A 30 23.37 -14.03 10.03
CA CYS A 30 24.16 -13.18 9.14
C CYS A 30 25.68 -13.38 9.35
N ARG A 31 26.15 -13.61 10.58
CA ARG A 31 27.57 -13.83 10.88
C ARG A 31 28.10 -15.13 10.28
N ASN A 32 27.25 -16.14 10.21
CA ASN A 32 27.62 -17.47 9.69
C ASN A 32 27.61 -17.54 8.16
N ASP A 33 27.01 -16.56 7.49
CA ASP A 33 26.97 -16.45 6.03
C ASP A 33 27.93 -15.33 5.55
N LEU A 34 28.90 -15.68 4.69
CA LEU A 34 29.90 -14.75 4.20
C LEU A 34 29.31 -13.58 3.41
N GLN A 35 28.19 -13.79 2.71
CA GLN A 35 27.54 -12.75 1.91
C GLN A 35 26.72 -11.80 2.80
N LEU A 36 26.19 -12.30 3.94
CA LEU A 36 25.32 -11.55 4.83
C LEU A 36 26.07 -10.84 5.96
N ARG A 37 27.37 -11.14 6.18
CA ARG A 37 28.15 -10.54 7.29
C ARG A 37 28.11 -9.02 7.33
N LYS A 38 28.09 -8.35 6.18
CA LYS A 38 28.04 -6.89 6.10
C LYS A 38 26.70 -6.28 6.53
N TYR A 39 25.66 -7.10 6.70
CA TYR A 39 24.32 -6.67 7.05
C TYR A 39 23.96 -6.97 8.53
N ILE A 40 24.87 -7.43 9.35
CA ILE A 40 24.64 -7.82 10.75
C ILE A 40 23.96 -6.70 11.56
N ALA A 41 24.33 -5.44 11.30
CA ALA A 41 23.82 -4.29 12.03
C ALA A 41 22.27 -4.16 11.91
N GLY A 42 21.68 -4.54 10.78
CA GLY A 42 20.24 -4.51 10.56
C GLY A 42 19.48 -5.40 11.55
N PRO A 43 19.62 -6.73 11.47
CA PRO A 43 18.94 -7.65 12.38
C PRO A 43 19.28 -7.41 13.85
N LEU A 44 20.52 -7.02 14.16
CA LEU A 44 20.96 -6.88 15.56
C LEU A 44 20.34 -5.64 16.22
N TYR A 45 20.31 -4.49 15.53
CA TYR A 45 20.05 -3.20 16.15
C TYR A 45 18.73 -2.52 15.76
N HIS A 46 17.85 -3.19 14.99
CA HIS A 46 16.59 -2.58 14.54
C HIS A 46 15.57 -2.33 15.67
N HIS A 47 15.80 -2.87 16.85
CA HIS A 47 15.00 -2.59 18.03
C HIS A 47 15.71 -1.67 19.04
N GLU A 48 16.92 -1.17 18.74
CA GLU A 48 17.53 -0.13 19.56
C GLU A 48 16.80 1.20 19.40
N ALA A 49 16.69 1.96 20.49
CA ALA A 49 16.07 3.28 20.53
C ALA A 49 17.12 4.34 20.87
N LEU A 50 17.02 5.54 20.27
CA LEU A 50 18.03 6.58 20.46
C LEU A 50 18.19 7.04 21.91
N ASP A 51 17.15 6.90 22.73
CA ASP A 51 17.15 7.17 24.18
C ASP A 51 17.82 6.05 25.00
N GLY A 52 18.10 4.90 24.40
CA GLY A 52 18.66 3.72 25.05
C GLY A 52 17.64 2.79 25.69
N SER A 53 16.35 3.02 25.49
CA SER A 53 15.28 2.14 25.98
C SER A 53 15.07 0.89 25.11
N GLY A 54 15.86 0.74 24.03
CA GLY A 54 15.79 -0.36 23.09
C GLY A 54 16.54 -1.62 23.54
N TYR A 55 16.65 -2.57 22.66
CA TYR A 55 17.36 -3.84 22.86
C TYR A 55 18.07 -4.28 21.57
N PRO A 56 19.08 -5.19 21.62
CA PRO A 56 19.48 -6.03 22.75
C PRO A 56 20.53 -5.39 23.70
N GLU A 57 21.23 -4.34 23.28
CA GLU A 57 22.36 -3.77 24.01
C GLU A 57 22.04 -2.45 24.72
N GLY A 58 20.89 -1.83 24.43
CA GLY A 58 20.49 -0.54 24.99
C GLY A 58 21.37 0.62 24.51
N LEU A 59 21.82 0.55 23.25
CA LEU A 59 22.67 1.56 22.62
C LEU A 59 21.95 2.91 22.54
N LYS A 60 22.74 4.01 22.61
CA LYS A 60 22.19 5.37 22.57
C LYS A 60 22.69 6.17 21.37
N GLY A 61 21.82 6.98 20.82
CA GLY A 61 22.16 8.04 19.90
C GLY A 61 23.11 7.61 18.78
N LYS A 62 24.34 8.12 18.82
CA LYS A 62 25.35 7.86 17.78
C LYS A 62 25.90 6.43 17.76
N ASP A 63 25.79 5.71 18.88
CA ASP A 63 26.35 4.36 19.00
C ASP A 63 25.51 3.31 18.24
N ILE A 64 24.25 3.64 17.91
CA ILE A 64 23.40 2.81 17.06
C ILE A 64 23.85 3.01 15.61
N PRO A 65 24.19 1.91 14.86
CA PRO A 65 24.49 1.99 13.44
C PRO A 65 23.35 2.58 12.61
N LEU A 66 23.69 3.22 11.49
CA LEU A 66 22.69 3.88 10.64
C LEU A 66 21.64 2.89 10.12
N GLU A 67 22.07 1.68 9.75
CA GLU A 67 21.20 0.60 9.27
C GLU A 67 20.15 0.21 10.32
N GLY A 68 20.55 0.08 11.58
CA GLY A 68 19.63 -0.18 12.70
C GLY A 68 18.59 0.93 12.87
N LYS A 69 19.03 2.19 12.81
CA LYS A 69 18.11 3.34 12.87
C LYS A 69 17.11 3.39 11.74
N ILE A 70 17.54 3.07 10.52
CA ILE A 70 16.67 3.06 9.32
C ILE A 70 15.64 1.93 9.45
N ILE A 71 16.10 0.71 9.75
CA ILE A 71 15.23 -0.45 9.85
C ILE A 71 14.23 -0.28 11.00
N ARG A 72 14.64 0.30 12.14
CA ARG A 72 13.71 0.58 13.24
C ARG A 72 12.51 1.42 12.80
N VAL A 73 12.75 2.50 12.08
CA VAL A 73 11.66 3.38 11.62
C VAL A 73 10.77 2.66 10.62
N ALA A 74 11.36 1.89 9.69
CA ALA A 74 10.63 1.11 8.70
C ALA A 74 9.83 -0.03 9.35
N ASP A 75 10.42 -0.78 10.28
CA ASP A 75 9.78 -1.88 11.00
C ASP A 75 8.61 -1.38 11.87
N THR A 76 8.80 -0.27 12.58
CA THR A 76 7.72 0.34 13.38
C THR A 76 6.56 0.78 12.47
N TYR A 77 6.86 1.40 11.32
CA TYR A 77 5.85 1.77 10.33
C TYR A 77 5.11 0.54 9.81
N ASP A 78 5.83 -0.49 9.37
CA ASP A 78 5.23 -1.72 8.84
C ASP A 78 4.38 -2.43 9.89
N ALA A 79 4.86 -2.55 11.13
CA ALA A 79 4.13 -3.20 12.22
C ALA A 79 2.79 -2.51 12.51
N ILE A 80 2.71 -1.17 12.41
CA ILE A 80 1.46 -0.43 12.63
C ILE A 80 0.55 -0.60 11.41
N VAL A 81 1.08 -0.49 10.19
CA VAL A 81 0.33 -0.62 8.94
C VAL A 81 -0.17 -2.06 8.74
N SER A 82 0.67 -3.08 9.02
CA SER A 82 0.32 -4.51 8.85
C SER A 82 -0.73 -4.99 9.86
N LYS A 83 -0.82 -4.40 11.04
CA LYS A 83 -1.90 -4.67 12.01
C LYS A 83 -3.30 -4.35 11.47
N ARG A 84 -3.39 -3.63 10.35
CA ARG A 84 -4.65 -3.29 9.67
C ARG A 84 -5.44 -4.50 9.16
N GLN A 85 -4.82 -5.64 8.90
CA GLN A 85 -5.52 -6.82 8.40
C GLN A 85 -6.50 -7.45 9.41
N TYR A 86 -6.39 -7.10 10.72
CA TYR A 86 -7.20 -7.68 11.80
C TYR A 86 -7.99 -6.68 12.66
N LYS A 87 -7.78 -5.36 12.51
CA LYS A 87 -8.56 -4.32 13.19
C LYS A 87 -8.69 -3.08 12.29
N SER A 88 -9.86 -2.41 12.36
CA SER A 88 -10.24 -1.20 11.63
C SER A 88 -9.05 -0.33 11.16
N HIS A 89 -9.06 0.05 9.88
CA HIS A 89 -8.06 0.88 9.22
C HIS A 89 -7.45 1.95 10.14
N VAL A 90 -6.19 1.78 10.54
CA VAL A 90 -5.40 2.89 11.04
C VAL A 90 -4.96 3.68 9.80
N ASP A 91 -5.33 4.92 9.70
CA ASP A 91 -4.96 5.82 8.61
C ASP A 91 -3.41 5.95 8.56
N ILE A 92 -2.82 5.97 7.36
CA ILE A 92 -1.38 6.20 7.19
C ILE A 92 -0.96 7.49 7.93
N THR A 93 -1.80 8.51 7.88
CA THR A 93 -1.60 9.77 8.59
C THR A 93 -1.49 9.56 10.12
N ASP A 94 -2.32 8.69 10.69
CA ASP A 94 -2.25 8.39 12.13
C ASP A 94 -1.02 7.55 12.48
N THR A 95 -0.61 6.65 11.59
CA THR A 95 0.67 5.93 11.72
C THR A 95 1.86 6.90 11.76
N ILE A 96 1.88 7.88 10.87
CA ILE A 96 2.94 8.91 10.86
C ILE A 96 2.90 9.77 12.13
N LYS A 97 1.72 10.10 12.67
CA LYS A 97 1.61 10.84 13.95
C LYS A 97 2.21 10.05 15.13
N ILE A 98 2.00 8.72 15.17
CA ILE A 98 2.62 7.86 16.21
C ILE A 98 4.15 7.92 16.10
N LEU A 99 4.71 7.84 14.89
CA LEU A 99 6.14 7.95 14.67
C LEU A 99 6.70 9.35 15.02
N ILE A 100 5.92 10.41 14.75
CA ILE A 100 6.28 11.77 15.17
C ILE A 100 6.32 11.87 16.70
N ASP A 101 5.41 11.19 17.39
CA ASP A 101 5.41 11.15 18.85
C ASP A 101 6.63 10.40 19.41
N ASP A 102 6.99 9.26 18.81
CA ASP A 102 8.23 8.53 19.16
C ASP A 102 9.50 9.37 18.90
N GLU A 103 9.52 10.20 17.85
CA GLU A 103 10.64 11.13 17.61
C GLU A 103 10.71 12.22 18.70
N LYS A 104 9.59 12.81 19.10
CA LYS A 104 9.53 13.81 20.17
C LYS A 104 10.01 13.26 21.50
N HIS A 105 9.78 11.98 21.75
CA HIS A 105 10.29 11.27 22.94
C HIS A 105 11.75 10.79 22.79
N GLY A 106 12.41 11.15 21.70
CA GLY A 106 13.83 10.82 21.47
C GLY A 106 14.10 9.36 21.16
N LYS A 107 13.10 8.58 20.73
CA LYS A 107 13.27 7.15 20.43
C LYS A 107 13.78 6.88 19.01
N ILE A 108 13.41 7.73 18.05
CA ILE A 108 13.76 7.57 16.63
C ILE A 108 14.39 8.83 16.04
N SER A 109 15.07 8.66 14.91
CA SER A 109 15.83 9.73 14.26
C SER A 109 14.93 10.62 13.39
N LYS A 110 14.90 11.93 13.69
CA LYS A 110 14.15 12.93 12.90
C LYS A 110 14.51 12.94 11.41
N PRO A 111 15.78 12.93 10.98
CA PRO A 111 16.12 12.87 9.56
C PRO A 111 15.60 11.62 8.87
N ILE A 112 15.63 10.46 9.54
CA ILE A 112 15.14 9.20 8.98
C ILE A 112 13.62 9.21 8.89
N LEU A 113 12.94 9.71 9.92
CA LEU A 113 11.48 9.88 9.89
C LEU A 113 11.05 10.82 8.74
N LYS A 114 11.76 11.93 8.53
CA LYS A 114 11.49 12.83 7.41
C LYS A 114 11.69 12.14 6.05
N ALA A 115 12.69 11.29 5.93
CA ALA A 115 12.90 10.48 4.72
C ALA A 115 11.75 9.50 4.49
N LEU A 116 11.28 8.78 5.54
CA LEU A 116 10.11 7.91 5.45
C LEU A 116 8.86 8.68 5.03
N ILE A 117 8.56 9.82 5.67
CA ILE A 117 7.40 10.65 5.30
C ILE A 117 7.47 11.07 3.83
N LYS A 118 8.66 11.40 3.33
CA LYS A 118 8.83 11.71 1.91
C LYS A 118 8.49 10.52 1.02
N VAL A 119 9.00 9.32 1.34
CA VAL A 119 8.69 8.09 0.58
C VAL A 119 7.19 7.83 0.57
N VAL A 120 6.53 7.91 1.72
CA VAL A 120 5.08 7.70 1.83
C VAL A 120 4.28 8.72 1.01
N ILE A 121 4.71 9.98 0.98
CA ILE A 121 4.10 11.02 0.14
C ILE A 121 4.28 10.69 -1.35
N ASP A 122 5.48 10.29 -1.75
CA ASP A 122 5.79 9.97 -3.15
C ASP A 122 5.01 8.73 -3.61
N ASP A 123 4.89 7.70 -2.77
CA ASP A 123 4.08 6.49 -3.03
C ASP A 123 2.59 6.82 -3.15
N THR A 124 2.04 7.64 -2.23
CA THR A 124 0.65 8.07 -2.30
C THR A 124 0.38 8.89 -3.58
N ALA A 125 1.31 9.74 -3.99
CA ALA A 125 1.20 10.51 -5.23
C ALA A 125 1.25 9.60 -6.47
N TYR A 126 2.08 8.57 -6.45
CA TYR A 126 2.13 7.56 -7.51
C TYR A 126 0.83 6.76 -7.60
N GLU A 127 0.27 6.31 -6.47
CA GLU A 127 -1.01 5.60 -6.42
C GLU A 127 -2.17 6.46 -6.97
N ILE A 128 -2.17 7.77 -6.67
CA ILE A 128 -3.10 8.74 -7.26
C ILE A 128 -2.97 8.74 -8.78
N SER A 129 -1.76 8.80 -9.31
CA SER A 129 -1.51 8.81 -10.76
C SER A 129 -2.02 7.52 -11.43
N CYS A 130 -1.69 6.36 -10.87
CA CYS A 130 -2.16 5.06 -11.37
C CYS A 130 -3.69 4.95 -11.32
N THR A 131 -4.30 5.41 -10.23
CA THR A 131 -5.76 5.39 -10.07
C THR A 131 -6.43 6.32 -11.09
N TYR A 132 -5.85 7.48 -11.36
CA TYR A 132 -6.35 8.42 -12.37
C TYR A 132 -6.31 7.85 -13.79
N GLU A 133 -5.19 7.22 -14.18
CA GLU A 133 -5.07 6.56 -15.50
C GLU A 133 -6.05 5.39 -15.65
N TYR A 134 -6.26 4.62 -14.57
CA TYR A 134 -7.25 3.55 -14.60
C TYR A 134 -8.69 4.07 -14.70
N ILE A 135 -9.03 5.18 -14.01
CA ILE A 135 -10.33 5.87 -14.17
C ILE A 135 -10.53 6.32 -15.61
N LYS A 136 -9.49 6.85 -16.25
CA LYS A 136 -9.55 7.26 -17.66
C LYS A 136 -9.82 6.05 -18.56
N TYR A 137 -9.07 4.98 -18.38
CA TYR A 137 -9.31 3.71 -19.09
C TYR A 137 -10.76 3.22 -18.93
N LEU A 138 -11.28 3.16 -17.70
CA LEU A 138 -12.66 2.73 -17.45
C LEU A 138 -13.68 3.63 -18.16
N LYS A 139 -13.49 4.93 -18.18
CA LYS A 139 -14.38 5.86 -18.89
C LYS A 139 -14.40 5.63 -20.39
N ASP A 140 -13.23 5.38 -20.98
CA ASP A 140 -13.11 5.14 -22.42
C ASP A 140 -13.76 3.79 -22.79
N GLU A 141 -13.56 2.74 -21.98
CA GLU A 141 -14.18 1.44 -22.18
C GLU A 141 -15.70 1.47 -22.00
N ILE A 142 -16.20 2.14 -20.96
CA ILE A 142 -17.64 2.35 -20.75
C ILE A 142 -18.24 3.03 -21.97
N LYS A 143 -17.63 4.11 -22.48
CA LYS A 143 -18.09 4.81 -23.67
C LYS A 143 -18.11 3.92 -24.91
N ARG A 144 -17.08 3.07 -25.09
CA ARG A 144 -17.02 2.10 -26.19
C ARG A 144 -18.17 1.09 -26.09
N LEU A 145 -18.38 0.49 -24.92
CA LEU A 145 -19.42 -0.51 -24.68
C LEU A 145 -20.82 0.08 -24.80
N GLU A 146 -21.05 1.32 -24.36
CA GLU A 146 -22.31 2.03 -24.55
C GLU A 146 -22.61 2.27 -26.05
N LEU A 147 -21.57 2.50 -26.86
CA LEU A 147 -21.74 2.58 -28.34
C LEU A 147 -22.10 1.22 -28.93
N VAL A 148 -21.46 0.11 -28.48
CA VAL A 148 -21.82 -1.25 -28.88
C VAL A 148 -23.29 -1.52 -28.60
N GLU A 149 -23.74 -1.28 -27.38
CA GLU A 149 -25.16 -1.47 -26.98
C GLU A 149 -26.10 -0.61 -27.83
N LYS A 150 -25.75 0.65 -28.07
CA LYS A 150 -26.54 1.57 -28.88
C LYS A 150 -26.69 1.06 -30.33
N TYR A 151 -25.61 0.62 -30.97
CA TYR A 151 -25.66 0.10 -32.33
C TYR A 151 -26.40 -1.23 -32.40
N TYR A 152 -26.22 -2.13 -31.46
CA TYR A 152 -26.95 -3.36 -31.32
C TYR A 152 -28.47 -3.13 -31.23
N ASN A 153 -28.90 -2.25 -30.35
CA ASN A 153 -30.31 -1.87 -30.19
C ASN A 153 -30.88 -1.24 -31.48
N LYS A 154 -30.10 -0.41 -32.18
CA LYS A 154 -30.51 0.15 -33.46
C LYS A 154 -30.64 -0.92 -34.56
N CYS A 155 -29.72 -1.89 -34.59
CA CYS A 155 -29.77 -3.02 -35.53
C CYS A 155 -31.10 -3.80 -35.37
N HIS A 156 -31.49 -4.13 -34.16
CA HIS A 156 -32.72 -4.86 -33.87
C HIS A 156 -34.01 -4.10 -34.20
N ARG A 157 -33.99 -2.77 -34.07
CA ARG A 157 -35.15 -1.89 -34.33
C ARG A 157 -35.24 -1.43 -35.80
N ALA A 158 -34.21 -1.69 -36.61
CA ALA A 158 -34.14 -1.19 -37.97
C ALA A 158 -35.14 -1.92 -38.89
N LYS A 159 -36.05 -1.17 -39.55
CA LYS A 159 -37.01 -1.69 -40.49
C LYS A 159 -36.38 -2.03 -41.86
N PHE A 160 -35.37 -1.25 -42.27
CA PHE A 160 -34.71 -1.40 -43.56
C PHE A 160 -33.45 -2.25 -43.47
N LYS A 161 -33.24 -3.16 -44.42
CA LYS A 161 -32.06 -4.07 -44.47
C LYS A 161 -30.73 -3.31 -44.47
N GLN A 162 -30.61 -2.28 -45.29
CA GLN A 162 -29.41 -1.49 -45.40
C GLN A 162 -28.98 -0.81 -44.04
N ASN A 163 -29.95 -0.31 -43.28
CA ASN A 163 -29.69 0.25 -41.96
C ASN A 163 -29.26 -0.80 -40.95
N ARG A 164 -29.83 -2.00 -41.06
CA ARG A 164 -29.48 -3.15 -40.19
C ARG A 164 -28.04 -3.61 -40.43
N GLU A 165 -27.64 -3.69 -41.72
CA GLU A 165 -26.25 -4.03 -42.11
C GLU A 165 -25.25 -2.98 -41.60
N SER A 166 -25.55 -1.69 -41.78
CA SER A 166 -24.69 -0.60 -41.27
C SER A 166 -24.52 -0.62 -39.75
N TYR A 167 -25.58 -0.87 -39.00
CA TYR A 167 -25.50 -0.95 -37.52
C TYR A 167 -24.78 -2.23 -37.06
N SER A 168 -25.00 -3.36 -37.76
CA SER A 168 -24.29 -4.61 -37.50
C SER A 168 -22.77 -4.45 -37.71
N GLU A 169 -22.37 -3.77 -38.78
CA GLU A 169 -20.97 -3.45 -39.03
C GLU A 169 -20.39 -2.54 -37.90
N GLY A 170 -21.17 -1.54 -37.44
CA GLY A 170 -20.77 -0.72 -36.31
C GLY A 170 -20.52 -1.52 -35.03
N VAL A 171 -21.34 -2.52 -34.73
CA VAL A 171 -21.12 -3.46 -33.62
C VAL A 171 -19.82 -4.25 -33.84
N ARG A 172 -19.63 -4.83 -35.05
CA ARG A 172 -18.45 -5.65 -35.36
C ARG A 172 -17.14 -4.91 -35.20
N VAL A 173 -17.09 -3.64 -35.62
CA VAL A 173 -15.89 -2.79 -35.53
C VAL A 173 -15.55 -2.44 -34.06
N LEU A 174 -16.56 -2.31 -33.20
CA LEU A 174 -16.38 -1.93 -31.81
C LEU A 174 -16.10 -3.11 -30.88
N LEU A 175 -16.54 -4.35 -31.25
CA LEU A 175 -16.25 -5.55 -30.48
C LEU A 175 -14.79 -5.96 -30.64
N ARG A 176 -14.17 -6.36 -29.54
CA ARG A 176 -12.83 -6.96 -29.54
C ARG A 176 -12.93 -8.47 -29.73
N THR A 177 -11.80 -9.10 -30.06
CA THR A 177 -11.71 -10.55 -30.19
C THR A 177 -12.17 -11.25 -28.90
N GLY A 178 -13.17 -12.14 -29.04
CA GLY A 178 -13.73 -12.88 -27.90
C GLY A 178 -14.87 -12.16 -27.16
N GLU A 179 -15.20 -10.91 -27.51
CA GLU A 179 -16.36 -10.22 -26.95
C GLU A 179 -17.66 -10.64 -27.66
N THR A 180 -18.72 -10.81 -26.89
CA THR A 180 -20.10 -11.04 -27.35
C THR A 180 -21.02 -9.99 -26.73
N MET A 181 -22.23 -9.81 -27.27
CA MET A 181 -23.18 -8.85 -26.66
C MET A 181 -23.50 -9.18 -25.19
N ASP A 182 -23.68 -10.46 -24.89
CA ASP A 182 -24.05 -10.89 -23.54
C ASP A 182 -22.95 -10.56 -22.53
N ASN A 183 -21.68 -10.83 -22.89
CA ASN A 183 -20.57 -10.49 -21.99
C ASN A 183 -20.29 -8.98 -21.96
N CYS A 184 -20.53 -8.23 -23.03
CA CYS A 184 -20.39 -6.79 -23.06
C CYS A 184 -21.34 -6.09 -22.07
N VAL A 185 -22.57 -6.55 -21.91
CA VAL A 185 -23.54 -5.98 -20.95
C VAL A 185 -23.06 -6.21 -19.51
N THR A 186 -22.58 -7.41 -19.20
CA THR A 186 -22.05 -7.75 -17.88
C THR A 186 -20.82 -6.90 -17.58
N VAL A 187 -19.84 -6.84 -18.49
CA VAL A 187 -18.61 -6.07 -18.34
C VAL A 187 -18.89 -4.57 -18.23
N LEU A 188 -19.89 -4.03 -18.93
CA LEU A 188 -20.30 -2.64 -18.81
C LEU A 188 -20.77 -2.31 -17.38
N SER A 189 -21.58 -3.20 -16.76
CA SER A 189 -22.02 -3.03 -15.37
C SER A 189 -20.82 -3.07 -14.41
N GLU A 190 -19.93 -4.06 -14.56
CA GLU A 190 -18.73 -4.19 -13.74
C GLU A 190 -17.81 -2.96 -13.85
N TYR A 191 -17.65 -2.41 -15.05
CA TYR A 191 -16.83 -1.21 -15.25
C TYR A 191 -17.45 0.05 -14.63
N ARG A 192 -18.79 0.16 -14.66
CA ARG A 192 -19.49 1.26 -13.98
C ARG A 192 -19.30 1.20 -12.46
N ASP A 193 -19.42 0.01 -11.87
CA ASP A 193 -19.21 -0.21 -10.45
C ASP A 193 -17.74 0.05 -10.06
N ALA A 194 -16.80 -0.47 -10.84
CA ALA A 194 -15.39 -0.20 -10.67
C ALA A 194 -15.06 1.29 -10.77
N LEU A 195 -15.68 2.03 -11.69
CA LEU A 195 -15.48 3.47 -11.83
C LEU A 195 -15.91 4.24 -10.58
N VAL A 196 -17.03 3.87 -9.95
CA VAL A 196 -17.50 4.49 -8.70
C VAL A 196 -16.47 4.24 -7.59
N LEU A 197 -16.10 2.98 -7.37
CA LEU A 197 -15.12 2.60 -6.34
C LEU A 197 -13.76 3.31 -6.52
N ARG A 198 -13.28 3.45 -7.77
CA ARG A 198 -12.00 4.11 -8.05
C ARG A 198 -12.06 5.62 -7.86
N LYS A 199 -13.20 6.27 -8.13
CA LYS A 199 -13.39 7.69 -7.81
C LYS A 199 -13.37 7.92 -6.30
N ASP A 200 -14.01 7.05 -5.52
CA ASP A 200 -14.01 7.15 -4.06
C ASP A 200 -12.62 6.92 -3.48
N LEU A 201 -11.87 5.96 -4.02
CA LEU A 201 -10.47 5.74 -3.67
C LEU A 201 -9.64 7.00 -3.96
N LEU A 202 -9.77 7.57 -5.16
CA LEU A 202 -9.03 8.77 -5.57
C LEU A 202 -9.29 9.95 -4.62
N ASN A 203 -10.54 10.16 -4.22
CA ASN A 203 -10.91 11.21 -3.27
C ASN A 203 -10.27 10.98 -1.88
N ARG A 204 -10.19 9.72 -1.42
CA ARG A 204 -9.53 9.38 -0.15
C ARG A 204 -8.02 9.63 -0.23
N LEU A 205 -7.38 9.18 -1.31
CA LEU A 205 -5.93 9.39 -1.52
C LEU A 205 -5.56 10.87 -1.58
N PHE A 206 -6.36 11.72 -2.22
CA PHE A 206 -6.12 13.17 -2.21
C PHE A 206 -6.21 13.78 -0.81
N LYS A 207 -7.18 13.38 0.01
CA LYS A 207 -7.29 13.83 1.40
C LYS A 207 -6.07 13.38 2.21
N GLU A 208 -5.68 12.13 2.08
CA GLU A 208 -4.51 11.54 2.74
C GLU A 208 -3.22 12.27 2.33
N LEU A 209 -2.99 12.46 1.03
CA LEU A 209 -1.84 13.21 0.53
C LEU A 209 -1.76 14.63 1.09
N HIS A 210 -2.91 15.32 1.16
CA HIS A 210 -2.97 16.68 1.74
C HIS A 210 -2.56 16.68 3.22
N GLN A 211 -3.04 15.71 4.00
CA GLN A 211 -2.69 15.57 5.41
C GLN A 211 -1.20 15.23 5.59
N LEU A 212 -0.66 14.29 4.83
CA LEU A 212 0.75 13.90 4.86
C LEU A 212 1.68 15.09 4.53
N LYS A 213 1.33 15.90 3.52
CA LYS A 213 2.10 17.11 3.18
C LYS A 213 2.14 18.11 4.33
N ARG A 214 1.08 18.24 5.12
CA ARG A 214 1.06 19.08 6.33
C ARG A 214 1.99 18.52 7.41
N LEU A 215 2.02 17.21 7.60
CA LEU A 215 2.90 16.55 8.57
C LEU A 215 4.39 16.62 8.18
N ARG A 216 4.71 16.75 6.88
CA ARG A 216 6.09 16.94 6.40
C ARG A 216 6.73 18.25 6.94
N MET A 217 5.93 19.23 7.31
CA MET A 217 6.38 20.52 7.85
C MET A 217 6.91 20.42 9.30
N PHE A 218 6.76 19.28 9.91
CA PHE A 218 7.24 18.90 11.28
C PHE A 218 8.79 18.87 11.45
#